data_b4882425ad3d90214c8d2aadcdeac7ee
#
_entry.id   b4882425ad3d90214c8d2aadcdeac7ee
#
_cell.length_a   1.000
_cell.length_b   1.000
_cell.length_c   1.000
_cell.angle_alpha   90.00
_cell.angle_beta   90.00
_cell.angle_gamma   90.00
#
_symmetry.space_group_name_H-M   'P 1'
#
loop_
_entity.id
_entity.type
_entity.pdbx_description
1 polymer ?
#
loop_
_entity_poly.entity_id
_entity_poly.type
_entity_poly.pdbx_seq_one_letter_code
_entity_poly.pdbx_strand_id
1 'polypeptide(L)'
;VESTGFTKKNPIIVHMFVLGIDPGLSRCGYGLIKIGKPKEKAVSAGVISTSPNEVTSVRLFEIRNEIRKLISEYRPEVVAIERVLFQRNVKTAVSVSQVIGVIMVEALDADCEVAEYSPTEVKLAVAGYGGAQKAEIQTMVQLLLGIEKKLDPVDAADALAVALCYSANRSMVAR
;
A
#
# COMPACT_ATOMS: atom_id res chain seq x y z
N VAL A 1 -12.09 -27.01 48.21
CA VAL A 1 -12.71 -26.61 46.94
C VAL A 1 -11.85 -25.43 46.39
N GLU A 2 -10.89 -25.77 45.49
CA GLU A 2 -10.05 -24.78 44.82
C GLU A 2 -10.80 -24.21 43.62
N SER A 3 -11.07 -22.90 43.65
CA SER A 3 -11.61 -22.17 42.51
C SER A 3 -10.47 -21.76 41.59
N THR A 4 -10.31 -22.45 40.45
CA THR A 4 -9.42 -22.04 39.38
C THR A 4 -9.98 -20.81 38.67
N GLY A 5 -9.47 -19.64 39.04
CA GLY A 5 -9.76 -18.38 38.38
C GLY A 5 -9.16 -18.36 36.96
N PHE A 6 -10.01 -18.52 35.95
CA PHE A 6 -9.63 -18.23 34.56
C PHE A 6 -9.49 -16.70 34.40
N THR A 7 -8.26 -16.19 34.44
CA THR A 7 -7.99 -14.84 33.99
C THR A 7 -8.24 -14.79 32.49
N LYS A 8 -9.32 -14.14 32.06
CA LYS A 8 -9.52 -13.75 30.67
C LYS A 8 -8.33 -12.88 30.25
N LYS A 9 -7.36 -13.46 29.54
CA LYS A 9 -6.37 -12.67 28.80
C LYS A 9 -7.15 -11.83 27.79
N ASN A 10 -7.19 -10.52 27.99
CA ASN A 10 -7.65 -9.59 26.96
C ASN A 10 -6.84 -9.91 25.70
N PRO A 11 -7.48 -10.12 24.54
CA PRO A 11 -6.75 -10.33 23.30
C PRO A 11 -5.91 -9.06 23.07
N ILE A 12 -4.61 -9.22 22.98
CA ILE A 12 -3.71 -8.17 22.51
C ILE A 12 -4.18 -7.84 21.10
N ILE A 13 -4.80 -6.67 20.93
CA ILE A 13 -5.19 -6.19 19.61
C ILE A 13 -3.89 -5.80 18.93
N VAL A 14 -3.28 -6.73 18.21
CA VAL A 14 -2.12 -6.47 17.36
C VAL A 14 -2.62 -5.66 16.18
N HIS A 15 -2.34 -4.38 16.21
CA HIS A 15 -2.59 -3.50 15.08
C HIS A 15 -1.46 -3.71 14.07
N MET A 16 -1.81 -3.96 12.83
CA MET A 16 -0.88 -4.13 11.72
C MET A 16 -0.98 -2.93 10.79
N PHE A 17 0.16 -2.36 10.43
CA PHE A 17 0.24 -1.29 9.44
C PHE A 17 0.69 -1.85 8.10
N VAL A 18 0.04 -1.43 7.04
CA VAL A 18 0.37 -1.81 5.65
C VAL A 18 0.59 -0.54 4.84
N LEU A 19 1.76 -0.41 4.25
CA LEU A 19 2.11 0.66 3.33
C LEU A 19 1.88 0.16 1.90
N GLY A 20 0.83 0.65 1.25
CA GLY A 20 0.56 0.41 -0.16
C GLY A 20 1.29 1.41 -1.05
N ILE A 21 1.81 0.94 -2.17
CA ILE A 21 2.55 1.74 -3.14
C ILE A 21 1.98 1.55 -4.55
N ASP A 22 1.69 2.68 -5.20
CA ASP A 22 1.47 2.79 -6.66
C ASP A 22 2.74 3.38 -7.28
N PRO A 23 3.65 2.54 -7.86
CA PRO A 23 4.99 2.97 -8.19
C PRO A 23 5.06 3.78 -9.49
N GLY A 24 5.70 4.94 -9.44
CA GLY A 24 6.00 5.76 -10.59
C GLY A 24 7.24 6.62 -10.37
N LEU A 25 8.06 6.84 -11.40
CA LEU A 25 9.28 7.62 -11.27
C LEU A 25 8.99 9.12 -11.05
N SER A 26 8.00 9.69 -11.74
CA SER A 26 7.63 11.09 -11.60
C SER A 26 6.65 11.33 -10.46
N ARG A 27 5.79 10.37 -10.21
CA ARG A 27 4.76 10.38 -9.16
C ARG A 27 4.66 8.96 -8.61
N CYS A 28 5.02 8.78 -7.36
CA CYS A 28 4.89 7.52 -6.65
C CYS A 28 3.84 7.70 -5.54
N GLY A 29 2.69 7.07 -5.71
CA GLY A 29 1.62 7.09 -4.72
C GLY A 29 1.98 6.25 -3.50
N TYR A 30 1.63 6.73 -2.30
CA TYR A 30 1.68 5.92 -1.08
C TYR A 30 0.38 6.02 -0.30
N GLY A 31 0.01 4.93 0.36
CA GLY A 31 -1.16 4.86 1.21
C GLY A 31 -0.94 3.92 2.38
N LEU A 32 -1.00 4.43 3.59
CA LEU A 32 -0.83 3.67 4.82
C LEU A 32 -2.20 3.36 5.43
N ILE A 33 -2.48 2.09 5.65
CA ILE A 33 -3.65 1.66 6.40
C ILE A 33 -3.25 0.94 7.69
N LYS A 34 -4.12 1.06 8.68
CA LYS A 34 -4.10 0.27 9.89
C LYS A 34 -5.16 -0.83 9.76
N ILE A 35 -4.71 -2.09 9.76
CA ILE A 35 -5.61 -3.24 9.79
C ILE A 35 -6.09 -3.43 11.23
N GLY A 36 -7.40 -3.57 11.42
CA GLY A 36 -7.98 -3.75 12.74
C GLY A 36 -9.49 -3.90 12.70
N LYS A 37 -10.07 -4.23 13.86
CA LYS A 37 -11.53 -4.33 14.01
C LYS A 37 -12.08 -2.97 14.50
N PRO A 38 -13.28 -2.55 14.08
CA PRO A 38 -14.24 -3.27 13.22
C PRO A 38 -13.92 -3.23 11.72
N LYS A 39 -13.03 -2.34 11.27
CA LYS A 39 -12.60 -2.19 9.85
C LYS A 39 -11.22 -1.53 9.76
N GLU A 40 -10.62 -1.60 8.60
CA GLU A 40 -9.39 -0.89 8.25
C GLU A 40 -9.59 0.63 8.33
N LYS A 41 -8.51 1.35 8.62
CA LYS A 41 -8.50 2.82 8.65
C LYS A 41 -7.31 3.36 7.88
N ALA A 42 -7.55 4.37 7.06
CA ALA A 42 -6.45 5.16 6.48
C ALA A 42 -5.75 5.95 7.59
N VAL A 43 -4.43 5.93 7.57
CA VAL A 43 -3.57 6.65 8.52
C VAL A 43 -2.89 7.82 7.83
N SER A 44 -2.32 7.58 6.63
CA SER A 44 -1.64 8.58 5.81
C SER A 44 -1.76 8.18 4.35
N ALA A 45 -1.80 9.14 3.45
CA ALA A 45 -1.71 8.90 2.01
C ALA A 45 -1.21 10.14 1.30
N GLY A 46 -0.52 9.96 0.19
CA GLY A 46 0.02 11.07 -0.58
C GLY A 46 0.79 10.61 -1.81
N VAL A 47 1.59 11.53 -2.35
CA VAL A 47 2.42 11.29 -3.54
C VAL A 47 3.82 11.82 -3.30
N ILE A 48 4.81 11.00 -3.58
CA ILE A 48 6.20 11.38 -3.71
C ILE A 48 6.40 11.83 -5.15
N SER A 49 6.76 13.10 -5.35
CA SER A 49 6.98 13.67 -6.68
C SER A 49 8.47 13.98 -6.88
N THR A 50 9.01 13.63 -8.05
CA THR A 50 10.40 13.95 -8.44
C THR A 50 10.44 14.82 -9.67
N SER A 51 11.48 15.66 -9.81
CA SER A 51 11.63 16.57 -10.95
C SER A 51 11.96 15.80 -12.23
N PRO A 52 11.25 16.03 -13.36
CA PRO A 52 11.60 15.46 -14.65
C PRO A 52 12.93 15.99 -15.21
N ASN A 53 13.46 17.10 -14.68
CA ASN A 53 14.72 17.72 -15.09
C ASN A 53 15.95 17.02 -14.46
N GLU A 54 15.72 16.17 -13.44
CA GLU A 54 16.77 15.42 -12.79
C GLU A 54 17.02 14.08 -13.48
N VAL A 55 18.24 13.58 -13.38
CA VAL A 55 18.61 12.25 -13.92
C VAL A 55 17.94 11.15 -13.09
N THR A 56 17.69 10.02 -13.73
CA THR A 56 16.95 8.90 -13.12
C THR A 56 17.54 8.46 -11.78
N SER A 57 18.86 8.38 -11.64
CA SER A 57 19.51 7.96 -10.39
C SER A 57 19.23 8.90 -9.21
N VAL A 58 19.20 10.21 -9.45
CA VAL A 58 18.85 11.21 -8.42
C VAL A 58 17.39 11.05 -8.01
N ARG A 59 16.50 10.90 -8.98
CA ARG A 59 15.06 10.69 -8.72
C ARG A 59 14.78 9.41 -7.94
N LEU A 60 15.47 8.32 -8.26
CA LEU A 60 15.38 7.06 -7.50
C LEU A 60 15.88 7.24 -6.06
N PHE A 61 16.95 8.00 -5.87
CA PHE A 61 17.48 8.30 -4.55
C PHE A 61 16.52 9.16 -3.71
N GLU A 62 15.82 10.13 -4.33
CA GLU A 62 14.76 10.93 -3.69
C GLU A 62 13.60 10.03 -3.24
N ILE A 63 13.08 9.17 -4.14
CA ILE A 63 12.01 8.21 -3.81
C ILE A 63 12.45 7.31 -2.66
N ARG A 64 13.66 6.74 -2.73
CA ARG A 64 14.22 5.92 -1.66
C ARG A 64 14.18 6.63 -0.30
N ASN A 65 14.64 7.87 -0.25
CA ASN A 65 14.69 8.62 1.00
C ASN A 65 13.30 8.89 1.58
N GLU A 66 12.30 9.21 0.74
CA GLU A 66 10.94 9.43 1.19
C GLU A 66 10.29 8.13 1.67
N ILE A 67 10.49 7.00 0.96
CA ILE A 67 10.02 5.68 1.40
C ILE A 67 10.66 5.29 2.75
N ARG A 68 11.97 5.51 2.91
CA ARG A 68 12.67 5.26 4.18
C ARG A 68 12.09 6.09 5.34
N LYS A 69 11.75 7.36 5.11
CA LYS A 69 11.08 8.22 6.11
C LYS A 69 9.73 7.65 6.50
N LEU A 70 8.89 7.26 5.52
CA LEU A 70 7.58 6.66 5.77
C LEU A 70 7.70 5.37 6.58
N ILE A 71 8.62 4.48 6.21
CA ILE A 71 8.87 3.23 6.93
C ILE A 71 9.36 3.50 8.36
N SER A 72 10.29 4.44 8.54
CA SER A 72 10.83 4.80 9.86
C SER A 72 9.79 5.43 10.78
N GLU A 73 8.91 6.27 10.23
CA GLU A 73 7.86 6.98 10.97
C GLU A 73 6.71 6.05 11.39
N TYR A 74 6.22 5.25 10.44
CA TYR A 74 5.00 4.45 10.66
C TYR A 74 5.26 3.00 11.00
N ARG A 75 6.48 2.49 10.77
CA ARG A 75 6.91 1.11 11.05
C ARG A 75 5.90 0.07 10.53
N PRO A 76 5.56 0.09 9.23
CA PRO A 76 4.66 -0.88 8.67
C PRO A 76 5.27 -2.28 8.74
N GLU A 77 4.46 -3.28 9.00
CA GLU A 77 4.88 -4.68 8.94
C GLU A 77 4.95 -5.18 7.49
N VAL A 78 4.24 -4.50 6.58
CA VAL A 78 4.14 -4.89 5.17
C VAL A 78 4.24 -3.68 4.27
N VAL A 79 5.00 -3.84 3.18
CA VAL A 79 4.98 -2.95 2.02
C VAL A 79 4.33 -3.70 0.85
N ALA A 80 3.13 -3.28 0.47
CA ALA A 80 2.38 -3.84 -0.64
C ALA A 80 2.57 -2.97 -1.89
N ILE A 81 2.98 -3.57 -3.02
CA ILE A 81 3.38 -2.85 -4.23
C ILE A 81 2.54 -3.31 -5.42
N GLU A 82 2.05 -2.37 -6.24
CA GLU A 82 1.42 -2.72 -7.50
C GLU A 82 2.48 -3.12 -8.53
N ARG A 83 2.29 -4.28 -9.17
CA ARG A 83 3.18 -4.79 -10.24
C ARG A 83 2.93 -4.07 -11.55
N VAL A 84 4.01 -3.78 -12.26
CA VAL A 84 3.93 -3.28 -13.64
C VAL A 84 3.65 -4.41 -14.61
N LEU A 85 2.61 -4.23 -15.44
CA LEU A 85 2.36 -5.09 -16.59
C LEU A 85 3.00 -4.47 -17.83
N PHE A 86 3.91 -5.20 -18.48
CA PHE A 86 4.63 -4.78 -19.71
C PHE A 86 3.71 -4.78 -20.94
N GLN A 87 2.67 -3.94 -21.00
CA GLN A 87 1.70 -4.05 -22.10
C GLN A 87 1.81 -2.99 -23.19
N ARG A 88 2.29 -1.76 -22.96
CA ARG A 88 2.21 -0.68 -23.96
C ARG A 88 3.39 0.29 -24.04
N ASN A 89 4.23 0.44 -23.04
CA ASN A 89 5.34 1.39 -23.06
C ASN A 89 6.54 0.86 -22.29
N VAL A 90 7.46 0.23 -23.00
CA VAL A 90 8.68 -0.38 -22.44
C VAL A 90 9.51 0.64 -21.65
N LYS A 91 9.61 1.89 -22.14
CA LYS A 91 10.44 2.93 -21.51
C LYS A 91 9.92 3.32 -20.12
N THR A 92 8.61 3.44 -19.98
CA THR A 92 7.96 3.71 -18.68
C THR A 92 8.06 2.48 -17.77
N ALA A 93 7.88 1.28 -18.31
CA ALA A 93 7.97 0.03 -17.55
C ALA A 93 9.36 -0.17 -16.92
N VAL A 94 10.44 0.16 -17.64
CA VAL A 94 11.80 0.07 -17.10
C VAL A 94 11.98 0.99 -15.90
N SER A 95 11.60 2.27 -16.01
CA SER A 95 11.77 3.22 -14.93
C SER A 95 10.90 2.87 -13.71
N VAL A 96 9.70 2.37 -13.92
CA VAL A 96 8.83 1.92 -12.81
C VAL A 96 9.41 0.66 -12.16
N SER A 97 9.95 -0.29 -12.93
CA SER A 97 10.63 -1.48 -12.35
C SER A 97 11.84 -1.09 -11.50
N GLN A 98 12.58 -0.04 -11.88
CA GLN A 98 13.67 0.50 -11.06
C GLN A 98 13.15 1.05 -9.73
N VAL A 99 12.04 1.80 -9.75
CA VAL A 99 11.38 2.30 -8.53
C VAL A 99 10.96 1.13 -7.63
N ILE A 100 10.30 0.11 -8.20
CA ILE A 100 9.89 -1.09 -7.45
C ILE A 100 11.10 -1.75 -6.77
N GLY A 101 12.19 -1.96 -7.51
CA GLY A 101 13.40 -2.58 -6.95
C GLY A 101 13.99 -1.79 -5.77
N VAL A 102 14.02 -0.47 -5.88
CA VAL A 102 14.48 0.42 -4.79
C VAL A 102 13.58 0.29 -3.56
N ILE A 103 12.24 0.28 -3.74
CA ILE A 103 11.28 0.16 -2.64
C ILE A 103 11.38 -1.21 -1.95
N MET A 104 11.53 -2.29 -2.73
CA MET A 104 11.70 -3.64 -2.18
C MET A 104 12.94 -3.75 -1.28
N VAL A 105 14.06 -3.19 -1.72
CA VAL A 105 15.30 -3.20 -0.92
C VAL A 105 15.10 -2.42 0.39
N GLU A 106 14.52 -1.22 0.34
CA GLU A 106 14.27 -0.42 1.54
C GLU A 106 13.27 -1.12 2.50
N ALA A 107 12.27 -1.81 1.97
CA ALA A 107 11.33 -2.57 2.79
C ALA A 107 12.02 -3.74 3.51
N LEU A 108 12.84 -4.51 2.79
CA LEU A 108 13.58 -5.64 3.37
C LEU A 108 14.66 -5.18 4.36
N ASP A 109 15.36 -4.06 4.09
CA ASP A 109 16.32 -3.45 5.02
C ASP A 109 15.67 -3.06 6.37
N ALA A 110 14.36 -2.82 6.36
CA ALA A 110 13.56 -2.47 7.53
C ALA A 110 12.75 -3.65 8.11
N ASP A 111 13.07 -4.89 7.72
CA ASP A 111 12.38 -6.11 8.15
C ASP A 111 10.86 -6.12 7.81
N CYS A 112 10.43 -5.37 6.80
CA CYS A 112 9.05 -5.41 6.31
C CYS A 112 8.85 -6.61 5.38
N GLU A 113 7.67 -7.25 5.46
CA GLU A 113 7.20 -8.15 4.42
C GLU A 113 6.95 -7.38 3.12
N VAL A 114 7.32 -7.93 1.97
CA VAL A 114 7.00 -7.37 0.65
C VAL A 114 5.93 -8.22 -0.02
N ALA A 115 4.83 -7.59 -0.42
CA ALA A 115 3.74 -8.22 -1.15
C ALA A 115 3.50 -7.49 -2.47
N GLU A 116 3.32 -8.24 -3.57
CA GLU A 116 3.10 -7.67 -4.90
C GLU A 116 1.75 -8.09 -5.47
N TYR A 117 1.03 -7.14 -6.06
CA TYR A 117 -0.29 -7.37 -6.65
C TYR A 117 -0.37 -6.81 -8.07
N SER A 118 -1.02 -7.53 -8.97
CA SER A 118 -1.36 -7.01 -10.30
C SER A 118 -2.51 -6.00 -10.19
N PRO A 119 -2.66 -5.09 -11.16
CA PRO A 119 -3.81 -4.17 -11.23
C PRO A 119 -5.17 -4.88 -11.19
N THR A 120 -5.25 -6.08 -11.78
CA THR A 120 -6.49 -6.89 -11.78
C THR A 120 -6.80 -7.43 -10.38
N GLU A 121 -5.80 -7.89 -9.62
CA GLU A 121 -5.98 -8.33 -8.22
C GLU A 121 -6.43 -7.19 -7.33
N VAL A 122 -5.83 -5.99 -7.50
CA VAL A 122 -6.24 -4.79 -6.76
C VAL A 122 -7.70 -4.43 -7.04
N LYS A 123 -8.10 -4.40 -8.31
CA LYS A 123 -9.49 -4.13 -8.71
C LYS A 123 -10.47 -5.16 -8.14
N LEU A 124 -10.12 -6.43 -8.25
CA LEU A 124 -10.94 -7.52 -7.71
C LEU A 124 -11.12 -7.40 -6.19
N ALA A 125 -10.06 -7.11 -5.45
CA ALA A 125 -10.08 -6.98 -4.01
C ALA A 125 -10.92 -5.78 -3.53
N VAL A 126 -10.86 -4.65 -4.24
CA VAL A 126 -11.52 -3.40 -3.83
C VAL A 126 -12.95 -3.30 -4.35
N ALA A 127 -13.21 -3.65 -5.61
CA ALA A 127 -14.52 -3.49 -6.26
C ALA A 127 -15.28 -4.82 -6.44
N GLY A 128 -14.64 -5.96 -6.18
CA GLY A 128 -15.24 -7.28 -6.36
C GLY A 128 -15.17 -7.83 -7.79
N TYR A 129 -14.62 -7.08 -8.76
CA TYR A 129 -14.43 -7.52 -10.14
C TYR A 129 -13.25 -6.78 -10.82
N GLY A 130 -12.55 -7.49 -11.74
CA GLY A 130 -11.31 -6.98 -12.34
C GLY A 130 -11.47 -5.88 -13.41
N GLY A 131 -12.69 -5.61 -13.88
CA GLY A 131 -12.99 -4.61 -14.89
C GLY A 131 -13.31 -3.20 -14.37
N ALA A 132 -13.23 -2.99 -13.05
CA ALA A 132 -13.61 -1.73 -12.41
C ALA A 132 -12.84 -0.52 -12.98
N GLN A 133 -13.57 0.58 -13.17
CA GLN A 133 -13.00 1.82 -13.66
C GLN A 133 -12.32 2.59 -12.51
N LYS A 134 -11.37 3.48 -12.85
CA LYS A 134 -10.60 4.22 -11.87
C LYS A 134 -11.45 5.02 -10.87
N ALA A 135 -12.48 5.70 -11.34
CA ALA A 135 -13.39 6.45 -10.48
C ALA A 135 -14.17 5.56 -9.50
N GLU A 136 -14.50 4.34 -9.92
CA GLU A 136 -15.19 3.36 -9.10
C GLU A 136 -14.28 2.84 -7.99
N ILE A 137 -13.01 2.53 -8.31
CA ILE A 137 -12.01 2.14 -7.31
C ILE A 137 -11.84 3.23 -6.26
N GLN A 138 -11.74 4.51 -6.66
CA GLN A 138 -11.63 5.63 -5.72
C GLN A 138 -12.82 5.72 -4.77
N THR A 139 -14.04 5.58 -5.30
CA THR A 139 -15.26 5.58 -4.50
C THR A 139 -15.27 4.41 -3.51
N MET A 140 -14.87 3.22 -3.94
CA MET A 140 -14.81 2.04 -3.08
C MET A 140 -13.75 2.18 -1.99
N VAL A 141 -12.56 2.71 -2.29
CA VAL A 141 -11.51 3.00 -1.30
C VAL A 141 -12.03 3.95 -0.22
N GLN A 142 -12.71 5.04 -0.61
CA GLN A 142 -13.30 5.98 0.35
C GLN A 142 -14.34 5.30 1.25
N LEU A 143 -15.22 4.49 0.66
CA LEU A 143 -16.26 3.77 1.40
C LEU A 143 -15.66 2.76 2.41
N LEU A 144 -14.73 1.93 1.94
CA LEU A 144 -14.09 0.89 2.75
C LEU A 144 -13.31 1.48 3.93
N LEU A 145 -12.59 2.58 3.71
CA LEU A 145 -11.78 3.25 4.75
C LEU A 145 -12.56 4.31 5.55
N GLY A 146 -13.79 4.63 5.15
CA GLY A 146 -14.63 5.65 5.80
C GLY A 146 -14.07 7.06 5.62
N ILE A 147 -13.53 7.37 4.44
CA ILE A 147 -12.97 8.67 4.09
C ILE A 147 -14.07 9.53 3.48
N GLU A 148 -14.47 10.61 4.15
CA GLU A 148 -15.54 11.51 3.70
C GLU A 148 -15.08 12.49 2.61
N LYS A 149 -13.81 12.92 2.66
CA LYS A 149 -13.24 13.84 1.69
C LYS A 149 -12.73 13.09 0.47
N LYS A 150 -12.90 13.71 -0.71
CA LYS A 150 -12.30 13.18 -1.94
C LYS A 150 -10.79 13.07 -1.79
N LEU A 151 -10.25 11.90 -2.15
CA LEU A 151 -8.80 11.68 -2.15
C LEU A 151 -8.18 12.43 -3.33
N ASP A 152 -7.32 13.37 -3.02
CA ASP A 152 -6.53 14.13 -3.97
C ASP A 152 -5.11 14.26 -3.40
N PRO A 153 -4.09 13.88 -4.15
CA PRO A 153 -4.11 13.40 -5.54
C PRO A 153 -4.58 11.95 -5.70
N VAL A 154 -4.99 11.61 -6.91
CA VAL A 154 -5.56 10.30 -7.30
C VAL A 154 -4.62 9.12 -7.00
N ASP A 155 -3.31 9.30 -7.20
CA ASP A 155 -2.29 8.27 -6.95
C ASP A 155 -2.29 7.80 -5.48
N ALA A 156 -2.70 8.67 -4.55
CA ALA A 156 -2.88 8.29 -3.14
C ALA A 156 -4.02 7.28 -2.95
N ALA A 157 -5.11 7.42 -3.71
CA ALA A 157 -6.22 6.47 -3.69
C ALA A 157 -5.81 5.12 -4.30
N ASP A 158 -5.03 5.14 -5.38
CA ASP A 158 -4.52 3.93 -6.01
C ASP A 158 -3.60 3.16 -5.05
N ALA A 159 -2.72 3.85 -4.32
CA ALA A 159 -1.86 3.25 -3.31
C ALA A 159 -2.65 2.68 -2.10
N LEU A 160 -3.69 3.37 -1.63
CA LEU A 160 -4.59 2.83 -0.60
C LEU A 160 -5.33 1.57 -1.08
N ALA A 161 -5.70 1.51 -2.37
CA ALA A 161 -6.30 0.31 -2.97
C ALA A 161 -5.35 -0.89 -2.91
N VAL A 162 -4.05 -0.69 -3.15
CA VAL A 162 -3.02 -1.73 -3.02
C VAL A 162 -2.91 -2.24 -1.58
N ALA A 163 -2.92 -1.34 -0.60
CA ALA A 163 -2.91 -1.73 0.81
C ALA A 163 -4.17 -2.52 1.22
N LEU A 164 -5.35 -2.12 0.73
CA LEU A 164 -6.61 -2.86 0.93
C LEU A 164 -6.58 -4.23 0.27
N CYS A 165 -5.93 -4.37 -0.89
CA CYS A 165 -5.75 -5.66 -1.56
C CYS A 165 -4.99 -6.65 -0.66
N TYR A 166 -3.91 -6.21 0.00
CA TYR A 166 -3.22 -7.04 0.99
C TYR A 166 -4.14 -7.46 2.14
N SER A 167 -4.90 -6.54 2.71
CA SER A 167 -5.81 -6.83 3.82
C SER A 167 -6.86 -7.87 3.44
N ALA A 168 -7.46 -7.77 2.25
CA ALA A 168 -8.46 -8.70 1.75
C ALA A 168 -7.87 -10.10 1.54
N ASN A 169 -6.69 -10.22 0.92
CA ASN A 169 -6.04 -11.51 0.66
C ASN A 169 -5.59 -12.21 1.95
N ARG A 170 -5.04 -11.46 2.92
CA ARG A 170 -4.69 -11.99 4.23
C ARG A 170 -5.88 -12.62 4.95
N SER A 171 -7.04 -11.98 4.86
CA SER A 171 -8.27 -12.48 5.49
C SER A 171 -8.78 -13.78 4.88
N MET A 172 -8.43 -14.09 3.62
CA MET A 172 -8.78 -15.35 2.96
C MET A 172 -7.88 -16.52 3.40
N VAL A 173 -6.60 -16.25 3.69
CA VAL A 173 -5.63 -17.28 4.12
C VAL A 173 -5.84 -17.67 5.59
N ALA A 174 -6.40 -16.80 6.41
CA ALA A 174 -6.65 -17.02 7.85
C ALA A 174 -7.95 -17.78 8.16
N ARG A 175 -8.69 -18.22 7.15
CA ARG A 175 -9.89 -19.07 7.27
C ARG A 175 -9.61 -20.52 6.93
#